data_0bf99d718bdbfbe76f51d445ff250b9e
#
_entry.id   0bf99d718bdbfbe76f51d445ff250b9e
#
_cell.length_a   1.000
_cell.length_b   1.000
_cell.length_c   1.000
_cell.angle_alpha   90.00
_cell.angle_beta   90.00
_cell.angle_gamma   90.00
#
_symmetry.space_group_name_H-M   'P 1'
#
loop_
_entity.id
_entity.type
_entity.pdbx_description
1 polymer ?
#
loop_
_entity_poly.entity_id
_entity_poly.type
_entity_poly.pdbx_seq_one_letter_code
_entity_poly.pdbx_strand_id
1 'polypeptide(L)'
;MGSALKKRISQEKGLELSIIIVNYNVKYFLEQCLCSLQTALTNIESEVFVIDNGSTDGSKEYLTNKFTWVNFSWLPENIGFGKANNLALQKATGNYILFLNPDTILPEDCLKHCLQYMNAHPQTGALGVRMIDGSGKFLKESKRMLPTARVSFYKISGLAALFPHSKKMAAYYAGHLPEKEINETDILAGAFMMCSRKAIDLTHGFDEDFFMYGEDVDLSYRIQKAGLKNIYFADTSIIHFKGESTQRFSKEYVNRFYEAMQLFSKKHFAEAGKNKPLSAAIEFARITSHVKRLLRKGFIISRTKPTDTAVVSTQPEFSRI
;
A
#
# COMPACT_ATOMS: atom_id res chain seq x y z
N MET A 1 49.64 -4.29 15.71
CA MET A 1 48.95 -3.50 14.68
C MET A 1 47.63 -4.06 14.18
N GLY A 2 47.21 -5.29 14.53
CA GLY A 2 45.99 -5.93 14.05
C GLY A 2 44.70 -5.65 14.84
N SER A 3 44.77 -5.21 16.11
CA SER A 3 43.58 -5.02 16.97
C SER A 3 42.92 -3.63 16.77
N ALA A 4 43.73 -2.61 16.49
CA ALA A 4 43.25 -1.24 16.26
C ALA A 4 42.55 -1.08 14.87
N LEU A 5 42.96 -1.88 13.88
CA LEU A 5 42.31 -1.87 12.55
C LEU A 5 40.98 -2.61 12.60
N LYS A 6 40.83 -3.70 13.37
CA LYS A 6 39.56 -4.37 13.62
C LYS A 6 38.57 -3.51 14.43
N LYS A 7 39.05 -2.66 15.32
CA LYS A 7 38.25 -1.72 16.11
C LYS A 7 37.79 -0.50 15.31
N ARG A 8 38.47 -0.12 14.21
CA ARG A 8 38.07 0.97 13.30
C ARG A 8 37.05 0.55 12.25
N ILE A 9 36.93 -0.75 11.95
CA ILE A 9 35.92 -1.29 11.01
C ILE A 9 34.56 -1.55 11.71
N SER A 10 34.53 -1.50 13.03
CA SER A 10 33.29 -1.59 13.84
C SER A 10 32.67 -0.23 14.19
N GLN A 11 33.19 0.87 13.62
CA GLN A 11 32.60 2.20 13.80
C GLN A 11 31.70 2.54 12.61
N GLU A 12 30.45 2.80 12.97
CA GLU A 12 29.33 3.28 12.14
C GLU A 12 28.72 2.25 11.18
N LYS A 13 28.20 1.13 11.73
CA LYS A 13 27.03 0.52 11.11
C LYS A 13 25.88 1.47 11.41
N GLY A 14 25.62 2.42 10.51
CA GLY A 14 24.42 3.23 10.53
C GLY A 14 23.18 2.33 10.53
N LEU A 15 22.03 2.84 10.91
CA LEU A 15 20.78 2.09 10.89
C LEU A 15 20.56 1.47 9.51
N GLU A 16 20.22 0.18 9.49
CA GLU A 16 20.00 -0.55 8.24
C GLU A 16 18.64 -0.21 7.65
N LEU A 17 17.60 -0.09 8.48
CA LEU A 17 16.21 0.04 8.06
C LEU A 17 15.43 1.07 8.87
N SER A 18 14.77 2.02 8.20
CA SER A 18 13.74 2.87 8.78
C SER A 18 12.37 2.40 8.29
N ILE A 19 11.45 2.13 9.21
CA ILE A 19 10.08 1.73 8.89
C ILE A 19 9.14 2.89 9.19
N ILE A 20 8.27 3.22 8.22
CA ILE A 20 7.30 4.29 8.33
C ILE A 20 5.89 3.71 8.13
N ILE A 21 5.04 3.93 9.13
CA ILE A 21 3.64 3.47 9.12
C ILE A 21 2.74 4.68 9.33
N VAL A 22 1.73 4.86 8.49
CA VAL A 22 0.69 5.88 8.67
C VAL A 22 -0.57 5.21 9.17
N ASN A 23 -1.01 5.58 10.38
CA ASN A 23 -2.24 5.08 11.01
C ASN A 23 -3.40 6.05 10.81
N TYR A 24 -4.60 5.52 10.54
CA TYR A 24 -5.85 6.28 10.57
C TYR A 24 -7.03 5.38 10.92
N ASN A 25 -7.49 5.45 12.18
CA ASN A 25 -8.66 4.73 12.71
C ASN A 25 -8.63 3.20 12.54
N VAL A 26 -7.46 2.56 12.75
CA VAL A 26 -7.29 1.10 12.65
C VAL A 26 -6.39 0.54 13.77
N LYS A 27 -6.58 0.99 15.01
CA LYS A 27 -5.71 0.67 16.15
C LYS A 27 -5.42 -0.82 16.35
N TYR A 28 -6.39 -1.70 16.15
CA TYR A 28 -6.21 -3.14 16.36
C TYR A 28 -5.42 -3.80 15.22
N PHE A 29 -5.55 -3.32 14.00
CA PHE A 29 -4.69 -3.76 12.89
C PHE A 29 -3.26 -3.27 13.08
N LEU A 30 -3.09 -2.01 13.46
CA LEU A 30 -1.75 -1.47 13.77
C LEU A 30 -1.09 -2.24 14.90
N GLU A 31 -1.82 -2.63 15.94
CA GLU A 31 -1.30 -3.49 17.00
C GLU A 31 -0.73 -4.80 16.44
N GLN A 32 -1.52 -5.52 15.61
CA GLN A 32 -1.08 -6.78 15.02
C GLN A 32 0.12 -6.57 14.07
N CYS A 33 0.11 -5.50 13.29
CA CYS A 33 1.23 -5.10 12.44
C CYS A 33 2.50 -4.89 13.28
N LEU A 34 2.44 -4.11 14.36
CA LEU A 34 3.59 -3.84 15.23
C LEU A 34 4.09 -5.11 15.96
N CYS A 35 3.19 -5.99 16.39
CA CYS A 35 3.59 -7.28 16.98
C CYS A 35 4.36 -8.15 15.96
N SER A 36 3.87 -8.28 14.73
CA SER A 36 4.56 -9.04 13.69
C SER A 36 5.88 -8.39 13.28
N LEU A 37 5.89 -7.06 13.21
CA LEU A 37 7.05 -6.27 12.86
C LEU A 37 8.16 -6.42 13.91
N GLN A 38 7.83 -6.42 15.21
CA GLN A 38 8.79 -6.60 16.30
C GLN A 38 9.56 -7.92 16.15
N THR A 39 8.88 -9.00 15.77
CA THR A 39 9.51 -10.29 15.51
C THR A 39 10.37 -10.26 14.23
N ALA A 40 9.86 -9.67 13.16
CA ALA A 40 10.56 -9.56 11.88
C ALA A 40 11.82 -8.66 11.93
N LEU A 41 11.93 -7.77 12.92
CA LEU A 41 13.08 -6.89 13.15
C LEU A 41 14.20 -7.54 13.98
N THR A 42 14.03 -8.79 14.40
CA THR A 42 15.07 -9.47 15.21
C THR A 42 16.41 -9.48 14.48
N ASN A 43 17.46 -8.93 15.13
CA ASN A 43 18.83 -8.76 14.59
C ASN A 43 18.94 -7.78 13.40
N ILE A 44 18.00 -6.87 13.22
CA ILE A 44 18.07 -5.78 12.22
C ILE A 44 18.17 -4.46 12.99
N GLU A 45 19.26 -3.71 12.77
CA GLU A 45 19.43 -2.35 13.30
C GLU A 45 18.41 -1.42 12.63
N SER A 46 17.38 -1.01 13.36
CA SER A 46 16.23 -0.36 12.79
C SER A 46 15.58 0.69 13.70
N GLU A 47 14.81 1.56 13.09
CA GLU A 47 13.94 2.52 13.75
C GLU A 47 12.54 2.44 13.15
N VAL A 48 11.51 2.65 13.96
CA VAL A 48 10.11 2.58 13.54
C VAL A 48 9.40 3.87 13.88
N PHE A 49 8.78 4.48 12.88
CA PHE A 49 7.95 5.67 13.00
C PHE A 49 6.49 5.30 12.71
N VAL A 50 5.60 5.70 13.60
CA VAL A 50 4.17 5.65 13.37
C VAL A 50 3.62 7.07 13.37
N ILE A 51 3.09 7.52 12.26
CA ILE A 51 2.37 8.78 12.14
C ILE A 51 0.89 8.48 12.24
N ASP A 52 0.30 8.83 13.36
CA ASP A 52 -1.15 8.82 13.50
C ASP A 52 -1.74 10.05 12.83
N ASN A 53 -2.52 9.83 11.79
CA ASN A 53 -3.01 10.86 10.87
C ASN A 53 -4.38 11.42 11.32
N GLY A 54 -4.49 11.75 12.62
CA GLY A 54 -5.71 12.31 13.21
C GLY A 54 -6.78 11.27 13.52
N SER A 55 -6.39 10.11 14.09
CA SER A 55 -7.33 9.08 14.51
C SER A 55 -8.22 9.51 15.67
N THR A 56 -9.45 9.02 15.69
CA THR A 56 -10.46 9.26 16.74
C THR A 56 -10.91 7.96 17.43
N ASP A 57 -10.26 6.83 17.12
CA ASP A 57 -10.62 5.49 17.63
C ASP A 57 -9.94 5.13 18.96
N GLY A 58 -9.22 6.07 19.60
CA GLY A 58 -8.46 5.84 20.82
C GLY A 58 -7.10 5.17 20.59
N SER A 59 -6.55 5.27 19.36
CA SER A 59 -5.22 4.73 19.01
C SER A 59 -4.13 5.24 19.96
N LYS A 60 -4.13 6.52 20.31
CA LYS A 60 -3.09 7.16 21.12
C LYS A 60 -3.00 6.52 22.51
N GLU A 61 -4.10 6.46 23.23
CA GLU A 61 -4.17 5.92 24.59
C GLU A 61 -3.86 4.43 24.61
N TYR A 62 -4.29 3.72 23.55
CA TYR A 62 -4.16 2.28 23.45
C TYR A 62 -2.74 1.82 23.12
N LEU A 63 -2.01 2.53 22.25
CA LEU A 63 -0.76 2.05 21.67
C LEU A 63 0.49 2.64 22.32
N THR A 64 0.45 3.88 22.85
CA THR A 64 1.64 4.61 23.30
C THR A 64 2.44 3.82 24.36
N ASN A 65 1.78 3.29 25.37
CA ASN A 65 2.46 2.57 26.46
C ASN A 65 2.76 1.10 26.11
N LYS A 66 2.12 0.57 25.06
CA LYS A 66 2.26 -0.82 24.63
C LYS A 66 3.49 -1.04 23.77
N PHE A 67 3.86 -0.04 22.95
CA PHE A 67 4.96 -0.12 21.98
C PHE A 67 5.97 1.00 22.21
N THR A 68 6.68 0.96 23.35
CA THR A 68 7.63 1.99 23.78
C THR A 68 8.87 2.12 22.89
N TRP A 69 9.11 1.13 22.01
CA TRP A 69 10.19 1.11 21.03
C TRP A 69 9.83 1.81 19.71
N VAL A 70 8.58 2.28 19.57
CA VAL A 70 8.06 2.97 18.36
C VAL A 70 8.08 4.48 18.57
N ASN A 71 8.55 5.21 17.57
CA ASN A 71 8.50 6.68 17.52
C ASN A 71 7.13 7.14 17.02
N PHE A 72 6.20 7.38 17.94
CA PHE A 72 4.86 7.87 17.60
C PHE A 72 4.84 9.40 17.35
N SER A 73 4.08 9.83 16.36
CA SER A 73 3.70 11.22 16.11
C SER A 73 2.19 11.29 15.93
N TRP A 74 1.50 12.05 16.80
CA TRP A 74 0.05 12.18 16.82
C TRP A 74 -0.36 13.49 16.17
N LEU A 75 -0.95 13.43 14.97
CA LEU A 75 -1.41 14.63 14.25
C LEU A 75 -2.83 15.00 14.69
N PRO A 76 -3.16 16.31 14.71
CA PRO A 76 -4.50 16.78 15.07
C PRO A 76 -5.55 16.47 14.00
N GLU A 77 -5.13 16.27 12.74
CA GLU A 77 -6.02 16.06 11.59
C GLU A 77 -5.37 15.16 10.52
N ASN A 78 -6.17 14.67 9.62
CA ASN A 78 -5.70 13.88 8.48
C ASN A 78 -5.15 14.78 7.37
N ILE A 79 -3.83 14.81 7.23
CA ILE A 79 -3.10 15.62 6.23
C ILE A 79 -2.83 14.88 4.90
N GLY A 80 -3.32 13.64 4.76
CA GLY A 80 -3.08 12.77 3.60
C GLY A 80 -1.91 11.80 3.80
N PHE A 81 -1.89 10.73 2.99
CA PHE A 81 -0.94 9.63 3.16
C PHE A 81 0.50 10.03 2.82
N GLY A 82 0.71 10.69 1.67
CA GLY A 82 2.04 11.09 1.21
C GLY A 82 2.72 12.07 2.18
N LYS A 83 2.01 13.12 2.61
CA LYS A 83 2.52 14.10 3.59
C LYS A 83 2.87 13.45 4.93
N ALA A 84 2.01 12.59 5.45
CA ALA A 84 2.25 11.91 6.72
C ALA A 84 3.51 11.02 6.66
N ASN A 85 3.70 10.27 5.56
CA ASN A 85 4.93 9.51 5.35
C ASN A 85 6.17 10.42 5.26
N ASN A 86 6.10 11.54 4.55
CA ASN A 86 7.22 12.46 4.38
C ASN A 86 7.64 13.10 5.72
N LEU A 87 6.72 13.35 6.66
CA LEU A 87 7.07 13.85 8.00
C LEU A 87 8.00 12.87 8.76
N ALA A 88 7.75 11.57 8.65
CA ALA A 88 8.63 10.56 9.23
C ALA A 88 9.92 10.41 8.42
N LEU A 89 9.82 10.49 7.09
CA LEU A 89 10.96 10.36 6.19
C LEU A 89 12.06 11.40 6.48
N GLN A 90 11.70 12.61 6.88
CA GLN A 90 12.66 13.66 7.29
C GLN A 90 13.50 13.27 8.50
N LYS A 91 13.04 12.34 9.34
CA LYS A 91 13.73 11.86 10.53
C LYS A 91 14.41 10.50 10.29
N ALA A 92 14.04 9.81 9.23
CA ALA A 92 14.51 8.47 8.91
C ALA A 92 15.98 8.49 8.46
N THR A 93 16.80 7.65 9.10
CA THR A 93 18.27 7.61 8.88
C THR A 93 18.76 6.30 8.26
N GLY A 94 17.92 5.27 8.18
CA GLY A 94 18.26 3.95 7.64
C GLY A 94 18.73 3.97 6.18
N ASN A 95 19.57 3.01 5.82
CA ASN A 95 20.02 2.79 4.44
C ASN A 95 18.89 2.37 3.50
N TYR A 96 17.86 1.75 4.07
CA TYR A 96 16.61 1.40 3.41
C TYR A 96 15.44 2.01 4.16
N ILE A 97 14.40 2.40 3.44
CA ILE A 97 13.16 2.94 3.97
C ILE A 97 12.03 2.00 3.56
N LEU A 98 11.29 1.47 4.54
CA LEU A 98 10.09 0.68 4.32
C LEU A 98 8.86 1.53 4.61
N PHE A 99 8.07 1.83 3.61
CA PHE A 99 6.69 2.31 3.77
C PHE A 99 5.79 1.09 3.95
N LEU A 100 5.05 1.03 5.06
CA LEU A 100 4.26 -0.13 5.46
C LEU A 100 2.86 0.30 5.90
N ASN A 101 1.83 -0.36 5.39
CA ASN A 101 0.47 -0.13 5.86
C ASN A 101 0.22 -0.74 7.24
N PRO A 102 -0.63 -0.11 8.07
CA PRO A 102 -0.94 -0.57 9.43
C PRO A 102 -1.79 -1.86 9.46
N ASP A 103 -2.41 -2.26 8.35
CA ASP A 103 -3.25 -3.44 8.19
C ASP A 103 -2.51 -4.61 7.52
N THR A 104 -1.20 -4.75 7.84
CA THR A 104 -0.33 -5.82 7.33
C THR A 104 0.19 -6.72 8.45
N ILE A 105 0.47 -7.99 8.13
CA ILE A 105 1.19 -8.92 9.01
C ILE A 105 2.38 -9.50 8.24
N LEU A 106 3.56 -9.43 8.85
CA LEU A 106 4.83 -9.86 8.27
C LEU A 106 5.27 -11.22 8.86
N PRO A 107 5.76 -12.17 8.03
CA PRO A 107 6.55 -13.30 8.51
C PRO A 107 7.86 -12.85 9.17
N GLU A 108 8.38 -13.67 10.07
CA GLU A 108 9.58 -13.39 10.87
C GLU A 108 10.83 -13.12 10.02
N ASP A 109 10.96 -13.77 8.88
CA ASP A 109 12.12 -13.70 7.98
C ASP A 109 11.93 -12.72 6.80
N CYS A 110 10.75 -12.11 6.69
CA CYS A 110 10.38 -11.25 5.57
C CYS A 110 11.39 -10.13 5.34
N LEU A 111 11.68 -9.33 6.37
CA LEU A 111 12.57 -8.19 6.24
C LEU A 111 14.02 -8.60 5.96
N LYS A 112 14.47 -9.69 6.58
CA LYS A 112 15.80 -10.26 6.33
C LYS A 112 15.98 -10.63 4.86
N HIS A 113 15.03 -11.34 4.26
CA HIS A 113 15.09 -11.73 2.85
C HIS A 113 15.05 -10.51 1.92
N CYS A 114 14.19 -9.52 2.22
CA CYS A 114 14.13 -8.27 1.46
C CYS A 114 15.47 -7.52 1.50
N LEU A 115 16.07 -7.34 2.69
CA LEU A 115 17.36 -6.67 2.84
C LEU A 115 18.50 -7.42 2.14
N GLN A 116 18.53 -8.75 2.25
CA GLN A 116 19.51 -9.56 1.52
C GLN A 116 19.41 -9.37 0.00
N TYR A 117 18.18 -9.35 -0.53
CA TYR A 117 17.97 -9.09 -1.95
C TYR A 117 18.42 -7.69 -2.36
N MET A 118 18.01 -6.65 -1.61
CA MET A 118 18.38 -5.27 -1.88
C MET A 118 19.89 -5.05 -1.84
N ASN A 119 20.58 -5.65 -0.87
CA ASN A 119 22.04 -5.58 -0.74
C ASN A 119 22.77 -6.26 -1.91
N ALA A 120 22.22 -7.38 -2.41
CA ALA A 120 22.79 -8.12 -3.55
C ALA A 120 22.51 -7.44 -4.91
N HIS A 121 21.51 -6.54 -4.98
CA HIS A 121 21.04 -5.92 -6.23
C HIS A 121 20.99 -4.39 -6.12
N PRO A 122 22.12 -3.67 -6.17
CA PRO A 122 22.20 -2.21 -5.96
C PRO A 122 21.42 -1.35 -6.97
N GLN A 123 20.99 -1.94 -8.08
CA GLN A 123 20.12 -1.31 -9.08
C GLN A 123 18.64 -1.26 -8.63
N THR A 124 18.28 -1.97 -7.54
CA THR A 124 16.91 -1.97 -7.02
C THR A 124 16.65 -0.65 -6.31
N GLY A 125 15.75 0.13 -6.86
CA GLY A 125 15.28 1.38 -6.26
C GLY A 125 14.21 1.12 -5.21
N ALA A 126 13.24 0.26 -5.55
CA ALA A 126 12.21 -0.18 -4.65
C ALA A 126 11.87 -1.66 -4.82
N LEU A 127 11.45 -2.28 -3.71
CA LEU A 127 11.03 -3.67 -3.63
C LEU A 127 9.67 -3.75 -2.95
N GLY A 128 8.72 -4.45 -3.58
CA GLY A 128 7.43 -4.83 -2.99
C GLY A 128 7.30 -6.35 -2.95
N VAL A 129 6.65 -6.88 -1.94
CA VAL A 129 6.52 -8.33 -1.73
C VAL A 129 5.20 -8.87 -2.27
N ARG A 130 5.11 -10.19 -2.37
CA ARG A 130 3.86 -10.88 -2.62
C ARG A 130 2.88 -10.62 -1.48
N MET A 131 1.64 -10.21 -1.80
CA MET A 131 0.60 -9.98 -0.80
C MET A 131 -0.54 -10.96 -0.97
N ILE A 132 -1.07 -11.45 0.15
CA ILE A 132 -2.29 -12.26 0.23
C ILE A 132 -3.30 -11.56 1.15
N ASP A 133 -4.59 -11.81 0.95
CA ASP A 133 -5.61 -11.38 1.89
C ASP A 133 -5.72 -12.34 3.09
N GLY A 134 -6.57 -12.02 4.06
CA GLY A 134 -6.79 -12.85 5.25
C GLY A 134 -7.34 -14.26 4.97
N SER A 135 -7.78 -14.56 3.74
CA SER A 135 -8.18 -15.90 3.28
C SER A 135 -7.06 -16.66 2.56
N GLY A 136 -5.88 -16.06 2.41
CA GLY A 136 -4.75 -16.63 1.69
C GLY A 136 -4.77 -16.37 0.17
N LYS A 137 -5.74 -15.61 -0.34
CA LYS A 137 -5.87 -15.31 -1.76
C LYS A 137 -4.89 -14.22 -2.19
N PHE A 138 -4.20 -14.44 -3.31
CA PHE A 138 -3.27 -13.49 -3.89
C PHE A 138 -3.94 -12.14 -4.23
N LEU A 139 -3.31 -11.07 -3.81
CA LEU A 139 -3.68 -9.70 -4.10
C LEU A 139 -2.95 -9.22 -5.37
N LYS A 140 -3.69 -9.11 -6.47
CA LYS A 140 -3.15 -8.76 -7.79
C LYS A 140 -2.43 -7.41 -7.85
N GLU A 141 -2.73 -6.51 -6.93
CA GLU A 141 -2.06 -5.21 -6.79
C GLU A 141 -0.63 -5.28 -6.28
N SER A 142 -0.15 -6.43 -5.83
CA SER A 142 1.26 -6.65 -5.45
C SER A 142 2.22 -6.25 -6.57
N LYS A 143 1.79 -6.38 -7.82
CA LYS A 143 2.54 -5.99 -9.02
C LYS A 143 1.61 -5.38 -10.06
N ARG A 144 2.02 -4.27 -10.64
CA ARG A 144 1.22 -3.54 -11.64
C ARG A 144 2.13 -2.96 -12.73
N MET A 145 1.60 -2.81 -13.92
CA MET A 145 2.26 -2.05 -14.97
C MET A 145 1.74 -0.61 -14.99
N LEU A 146 2.49 0.28 -15.59
CA LEU A 146 2.16 1.69 -15.71
C LEU A 146 0.77 1.90 -16.35
N PRO A 147 -0.13 2.68 -15.74
CA PRO A 147 -1.49 2.89 -16.22
C PRO A 147 -1.53 3.86 -17.42
N THR A 148 -1.03 3.41 -18.58
CA THR A 148 -1.17 4.16 -19.85
C THR A 148 -2.62 4.16 -20.33
N ALA A 149 -2.98 5.03 -21.27
CA ALA A 149 -4.33 5.08 -21.84
C ALA A 149 -4.79 3.72 -22.36
N ARG A 150 -3.93 2.99 -23.06
CA ARG A 150 -4.21 1.65 -23.59
C ARG A 150 -4.42 0.61 -22.48
N VAL A 151 -3.56 0.59 -21.47
CA VAL A 151 -3.66 -0.34 -20.33
C VAL A 151 -4.93 -0.06 -19.53
N SER A 152 -5.26 1.21 -19.32
CA SER A 152 -6.48 1.65 -18.63
C SER A 152 -7.72 1.27 -19.43
N PHE A 153 -7.72 1.42 -20.76
CA PHE A 153 -8.81 1.02 -21.63
C PHE A 153 -9.12 -0.49 -21.52
N TYR A 154 -8.12 -1.35 -21.59
CA TYR A 154 -8.32 -2.81 -21.46
C TYR A 154 -8.89 -3.20 -20.08
N LYS A 155 -8.49 -2.50 -19.02
CA LYS A 155 -9.05 -2.73 -17.68
C LYS A 155 -10.51 -2.31 -17.59
N ILE A 156 -10.85 -1.11 -18.09
CA ILE A 156 -12.19 -0.51 -18.01
C ILE A 156 -13.19 -1.28 -18.88
N SER A 157 -12.80 -1.68 -20.09
CA SER A 157 -13.63 -2.44 -21.04
C SER A 157 -13.90 -3.89 -20.61
N GLY A 158 -13.21 -4.40 -19.58
CA GLY A 158 -13.31 -5.78 -19.13
C GLY A 158 -12.48 -6.78 -19.93
N LEU A 159 -11.82 -6.36 -21.01
CA LEU A 159 -10.96 -7.23 -21.84
C LEU A 159 -9.81 -7.85 -21.01
N ALA A 160 -9.31 -7.14 -20.02
CA ALA A 160 -8.31 -7.68 -19.09
C ALA A 160 -8.81 -8.90 -18.28
N ALA A 161 -10.10 -8.97 -18.00
CA ALA A 161 -10.70 -10.11 -17.29
C ALA A 161 -10.94 -11.32 -18.22
N LEU A 162 -11.25 -11.07 -19.49
CA LEU A 162 -11.43 -12.13 -20.50
C LEU A 162 -10.11 -12.78 -20.91
N PHE A 163 -8.99 -12.03 -20.86
CA PHE A 163 -7.66 -12.49 -21.26
C PHE A 163 -6.64 -12.27 -20.15
N PRO A 164 -6.74 -12.98 -18.99
CA PRO A 164 -6.00 -12.68 -17.77
C PRO A 164 -4.47 -12.88 -17.87
N HIS A 165 -4.00 -13.66 -18.84
CA HIS A 165 -2.56 -13.93 -19.07
C HIS A 165 -1.98 -13.15 -20.27
N SER A 166 -2.76 -12.30 -20.94
CA SER A 166 -2.29 -11.53 -22.09
C SER A 166 -1.36 -10.40 -21.65
N LYS A 167 -0.13 -10.35 -22.19
CA LYS A 167 0.83 -9.23 -21.98
C LYS A 167 0.23 -7.86 -22.34
N LYS A 168 -0.70 -7.80 -23.29
CA LYS A 168 -1.32 -6.55 -23.76
C LYS A 168 -2.57 -6.20 -22.95
N MET A 169 -3.50 -7.17 -22.79
CA MET A 169 -4.83 -6.91 -22.23
C MET A 169 -4.83 -6.97 -20.70
N ALA A 170 -4.07 -7.89 -20.09
CA ALA A 170 -3.93 -8.03 -18.63
C ALA A 170 -2.76 -7.24 -18.03
N ALA A 171 -2.20 -6.30 -18.80
CA ALA A 171 -1.01 -5.53 -18.39
C ALA A 171 -1.21 -4.81 -17.04
N TYR A 172 -2.39 -4.25 -16.77
CA TYR A 172 -2.61 -3.45 -15.56
C TYR A 172 -2.17 -4.16 -14.26
N TYR A 173 -2.50 -5.42 -14.08
CA TYR A 173 -2.10 -6.25 -12.94
C TYR A 173 -0.92 -7.17 -13.27
N ALA A 174 -0.17 -6.85 -14.31
CA ALA A 174 0.95 -7.69 -14.76
C ALA A 174 0.59 -9.19 -14.82
N GLY A 175 -0.61 -9.52 -15.33
CA GLY A 175 -1.15 -10.88 -15.31
C GLY A 175 -0.34 -11.92 -16.11
N HIS A 176 0.56 -11.45 -16.97
CA HIS A 176 1.52 -12.27 -17.70
C HIS A 176 2.77 -12.66 -16.89
N LEU A 177 3.03 -11.96 -15.77
CA LEU A 177 4.14 -12.30 -14.89
C LEU A 177 3.69 -13.35 -13.88
N PRO A 178 4.48 -14.40 -13.62
CA PRO A 178 4.16 -15.39 -12.60
C PRO A 178 4.00 -14.77 -11.20
N GLU A 179 3.09 -15.35 -10.41
CA GLU A 179 2.80 -14.87 -9.06
C GLU A 179 3.91 -15.19 -8.06
N LYS A 180 4.62 -16.31 -8.29
CA LYS A 180 5.60 -16.86 -7.35
C LYS A 180 7.05 -16.68 -7.81
N GLU A 181 7.30 -15.78 -8.75
CA GLU A 181 8.64 -15.49 -9.26
C GLU A 181 8.99 -14.01 -9.03
N ILE A 182 10.27 -13.77 -8.78
CA ILE A 182 10.79 -12.40 -8.70
C ILE A 182 10.77 -11.78 -10.09
N ASN A 183 10.18 -10.62 -10.22
CA ASN A 183 10.04 -9.93 -11.50
C ASN A 183 10.26 -8.42 -11.36
N GLU A 184 10.81 -7.80 -12.39
CA GLU A 184 10.76 -6.35 -12.54
C GLU A 184 9.31 -5.95 -12.89
N THR A 185 8.80 -4.90 -12.25
CA THR A 185 7.45 -4.38 -12.44
C THR A 185 7.48 -2.85 -12.51
N ASP A 186 6.48 -2.22 -13.15
CA ASP A 186 6.48 -0.76 -13.20
C ASP A 186 6.08 -0.15 -11.86
N ILE A 187 5.06 -0.69 -11.23
CA ILE A 187 4.40 -0.10 -10.06
C ILE A 187 4.30 -1.13 -8.94
N LEU A 188 4.74 -0.74 -7.76
CA LEU A 188 4.58 -1.46 -6.50
C LEU A 188 3.37 -0.92 -5.72
N ALA A 189 2.87 -1.70 -4.78
CA ALA A 189 1.82 -1.25 -3.87
C ALA A 189 2.41 -0.54 -2.66
N GLY A 190 1.86 0.60 -2.28
CA GLY A 190 2.25 1.34 -1.09
C GLY A 190 2.02 0.60 0.23
N ALA A 191 1.34 -0.56 0.21
CA ALA A 191 1.13 -1.37 1.41
C ALA A 191 2.41 -2.00 1.97
N PHE A 192 3.38 -2.29 1.10
CA PHE A 192 4.75 -2.68 1.45
C PHE A 192 5.66 -2.21 0.32
N MET A 193 6.43 -1.16 0.57
CA MET A 193 7.38 -0.62 -0.41
C MET A 193 8.71 -0.31 0.30
N MET A 194 9.70 -1.18 0.13
CA MET A 194 11.06 -0.98 0.65
C MET A 194 11.90 -0.27 -0.41
N CYS A 195 12.30 0.96 -0.12
CA CYS A 195 13.10 1.81 -1.01
C CYS A 195 14.55 1.87 -0.55
N SER A 196 15.50 1.91 -1.50
CA SER A 196 16.89 2.26 -1.17
C SER A 196 16.98 3.75 -0.81
N ARG A 197 17.91 4.13 0.06
CA ARG A 197 18.19 5.54 0.39
C ARG A 197 18.46 6.34 -0.89
N LYS A 198 19.23 5.77 -1.81
CA LYS A 198 19.50 6.37 -3.12
C LYS A 198 18.21 6.68 -3.91
N ALA A 199 17.23 5.79 -3.89
CA ALA A 199 15.94 6.04 -4.57
C ALA A 199 15.19 7.21 -3.92
N ILE A 200 15.18 7.27 -2.59
CA ILE A 200 14.56 8.35 -1.85
C ILE A 200 15.25 9.69 -2.10
N ASP A 201 16.58 9.72 -2.06
CA ASP A 201 17.36 10.95 -2.30
C ASP A 201 17.12 11.51 -3.71
N LEU A 202 16.96 10.63 -4.71
CA LEU A 202 16.68 11.03 -6.10
C LEU A 202 15.21 11.45 -6.32
N THR A 203 14.27 10.93 -5.54
CA THR A 203 12.84 11.19 -5.73
C THR A 203 12.25 12.12 -4.68
N HIS A 204 12.95 12.38 -3.59
CA HIS A 204 12.52 13.18 -2.45
C HIS A 204 11.24 12.66 -1.75
N GLY A 205 11.02 11.35 -1.77
CA GLY A 205 9.85 10.71 -1.14
C GLY A 205 8.56 10.84 -1.96
N PHE A 206 7.43 10.87 -1.27
CA PHE A 206 6.12 10.98 -1.90
C PHE A 206 5.84 12.40 -2.40
N ASP A 207 5.15 12.52 -3.53
CA ASP A 207 4.61 13.78 -4.01
C ASP A 207 3.35 14.15 -3.20
N GLU A 208 3.41 15.29 -2.51
CA GLU A 208 2.41 15.73 -1.54
C GLU A 208 1.11 16.27 -2.17
N ASP A 209 1.10 16.48 -3.49
CA ASP A 209 -0.13 16.82 -4.20
C ASP A 209 -1.13 15.65 -4.22
N PHE A 210 -0.64 14.41 -4.03
CA PHE A 210 -1.50 13.23 -3.85
C PHE A 210 -1.95 13.12 -2.40
N PHE A 211 -3.20 13.46 -2.13
CA PHE A 211 -3.74 13.33 -0.77
C PHE A 211 -3.86 11.85 -0.35
N MET A 212 -4.38 11.02 -1.26
CA MET A 212 -4.54 9.56 -1.06
C MET A 212 -4.78 8.90 -2.42
N TYR A 213 -4.18 7.73 -2.64
CA TYR A 213 -4.12 6.99 -3.90
C TYR A 213 -3.24 7.67 -4.98
N GLY A 214 -2.55 6.85 -5.74
CA GLY A 214 -1.68 7.30 -6.84
C GLY A 214 -0.30 7.77 -6.42
N GLU A 215 -0.05 8.04 -5.15
CA GLU A 215 1.26 8.38 -4.60
C GLU A 215 2.26 7.22 -4.77
N ASP A 216 1.81 5.97 -4.64
CA ASP A 216 2.61 4.78 -4.88
C ASP A 216 2.93 4.58 -6.38
N VAL A 217 1.97 4.92 -7.25
CA VAL A 217 2.16 4.92 -8.71
C VAL A 217 3.17 5.99 -9.10
N ASP A 218 3.06 7.18 -8.55
CA ASP A 218 3.93 8.31 -8.80
C ASP A 218 5.37 8.02 -8.34
N LEU A 219 5.55 7.57 -7.10
CA LEU A 219 6.86 7.25 -6.57
C LEU A 219 7.54 6.13 -7.36
N SER A 220 6.82 5.04 -7.65
CA SER A 220 7.34 3.94 -8.48
C SER A 220 7.79 4.42 -9.85
N TYR A 221 7.02 5.29 -10.49
CA TYR A 221 7.33 5.86 -11.80
C TYR A 221 8.57 6.76 -11.74
N ARG A 222 8.69 7.63 -10.72
CA ARG A 222 9.86 8.50 -10.54
C ARG A 222 11.13 7.71 -10.25
N ILE A 223 11.04 6.61 -9.50
CA ILE A 223 12.17 5.69 -9.26
C ILE A 223 12.67 5.10 -10.59
N GLN A 224 11.77 4.63 -11.45
CA GLN A 224 12.17 4.14 -12.79
C GLN A 224 12.75 5.25 -13.66
N LYS A 225 12.19 6.44 -13.63
CA LYS A 225 12.72 7.61 -14.35
C LYS A 225 14.13 8.00 -13.89
N ALA A 226 14.45 7.75 -12.62
CA ALA A 226 15.79 7.93 -12.07
C ALA A 226 16.79 6.80 -12.47
N GLY A 227 16.37 5.84 -13.31
CA GLY A 227 17.20 4.75 -13.81
C GLY A 227 17.34 3.57 -12.84
N LEU A 228 16.51 3.49 -11.82
CA LEU A 228 16.46 2.39 -10.86
C LEU A 228 15.31 1.43 -11.18
N LYS A 229 15.35 0.23 -10.59
CA LYS A 229 14.36 -0.83 -10.84
C LYS A 229 13.36 -0.95 -9.70
N ASN A 230 12.11 -1.22 -10.03
CA ASN A 230 11.08 -1.68 -9.11
C ASN A 230 10.96 -3.19 -9.20
N ILE A 231 11.07 -3.87 -8.08
CA ILE A 231 11.09 -5.34 -8.02
C ILE A 231 9.89 -5.85 -7.26
N TYR A 232 9.14 -6.74 -7.89
CA TYR A 232 8.20 -7.63 -7.23
C TYR A 232 8.97 -8.85 -6.71
N PHE A 233 9.10 -8.95 -5.39
CA PHE A 233 9.85 -9.99 -4.69
C PHE A 233 8.88 -11.04 -4.14
N ALA A 234 8.86 -12.22 -4.74
CA ALA A 234 7.88 -13.27 -4.44
C ALA A 234 8.36 -14.31 -3.43
N ASP A 235 9.65 -14.27 -3.02
CA ASP A 235 10.23 -15.26 -2.09
C ASP A 235 9.73 -15.11 -0.66
N THR A 236 9.03 -14.01 -0.36
CA THR A 236 8.27 -13.84 0.86
C THR A 236 6.88 -13.29 0.57
N SER A 237 5.95 -13.47 1.52
CA SER A 237 4.58 -12.99 1.39
C SER A 237 4.11 -12.38 2.70
N ILE A 238 3.36 -11.29 2.61
CA ILE A 238 2.69 -10.69 3.76
C ILE A 238 1.18 -10.86 3.64
N ILE A 239 0.48 -10.85 4.79
CA ILE A 239 -0.96 -10.68 4.80
C ILE A 239 -1.27 -9.19 4.78
N HIS A 240 -2.21 -8.77 3.92
CA HIS A 240 -2.72 -7.40 3.88
C HIS A 240 -4.25 -7.43 3.92
N PHE A 241 -4.83 -7.03 5.02
CA PHE A 241 -6.29 -7.07 5.26
C PHE A 241 -7.08 -6.06 4.41
N LYS A 242 -6.40 -5.24 3.70
CA LYS A 242 -6.86 -4.30 2.67
C LYS A 242 -8.27 -3.73 2.84
N GLY A 243 -8.31 -2.44 3.12
CA GLY A 243 -9.54 -1.66 3.08
C GLY A 243 -10.16 -1.41 4.43
N GLU A 244 -9.48 -1.76 5.52
CA GLU A 244 -9.95 -1.52 6.87
C GLU A 244 -9.97 -0.01 7.21
N SER A 245 -8.98 0.75 6.73
CA SER A 245 -8.96 2.21 6.87
C SER A 245 -9.87 2.95 5.89
N THR A 246 -10.51 2.25 4.94
CA THR A 246 -11.22 2.91 3.84
C THR A 246 -12.51 2.18 3.47
N GLN A 247 -13.64 2.86 3.54
CA GLN A 247 -14.91 2.33 3.00
C GLN A 247 -14.86 2.30 1.47
N ARG A 248 -14.50 1.14 0.91
CA ARG A 248 -14.49 0.90 -0.54
C ARG A 248 -15.88 1.18 -1.12
N PHE A 249 -15.92 1.84 -2.28
CA PHE A 249 -17.12 2.25 -2.99
C PHE A 249 -17.91 3.41 -2.36
N SER A 250 -17.38 4.12 -1.36
CA SER A 250 -17.92 5.43 -1.01
C SER A 250 -17.79 6.39 -2.21
N LYS A 251 -18.60 7.44 -2.24
CA LYS A 251 -18.52 8.48 -3.28
C LYS A 251 -17.13 9.15 -3.23
N GLU A 252 -16.64 9.38 -2.01
CA GLU A 252 -15.33 9.97 -1.75
C GLU A 252 -14.18 9.11 -2.26
N TYR A 253 -14.21 7.80 -1.99
CA TYR A 253 -13.22 6.86 -2.53
C TYR A 253 -13.11 6.96 -4.05
N VAL A 254 -14.26 6.89 -4.75
CA VAL A 254 -14.28 6.95 -6.22
C VAL A 254 -13.70 8.27 -6.72
N ASN A 255 -14.12 9.39 -6.16
CA ASN A 255 -13.63 10.71 -6.57
C ASN A 255 -12.12 10.83 -6.35
N ARG A 256 -11.63 10.60 -5.14
CA ARG A 256 -10.19 10.71 -4.81
C ARG A 256 -9.31 9.80 -5.67
N PHE A 257 -9.76 8.57 -5.94
CA PHE A 257 -9.03 7.67 -6.81
C PHE A 257 -8.89 8.19 -8.23
N TYR A 258 -9.96 8.72 -8.82
CA TYR A 258 -9.91 9.24 -10.20
C TYR A 258 -9.23 10.62 -10.27
N GLU A 259 -9.36 11.47 -9.26
CA GLU A 259 -8.61 12.72 -9.14
C GLU A 259 -7.10 12.46 -9.09
N ALA A 260 -6.65 11.49 -8.31
CA ALA A 260 -5.25 11.08 -8.26
C ALA A 260 -4.74 10.58 -9.63
N MET A 261 -5.56 9.80 -10.36
CA MET A 261 -5.20 9.34 -11.71
C MET A 261 -5.12 10.50 -12.72
N GLN A 262 -6.02 11.49 -12.63
CA GLN A 262 -5.97 12.70 -13.43
C GLN A 262 -4.71 13.52 -13.13
N LEU A 263 -4.39 13.68 -11.84
CA LEU A 263 -3.20 14.38 -11.40
C LEU A 263 -1.93 13.71 -11.95
N PHE A 264 -1.83 12.38 -11.81
CA PHE A 264 -0.72 11.60 -12.37
C PHE A 264 -0.58 11.80 -13.88
N SER A 265 -1.70 11.71 -14.62
CA SER A 265 -1.71 11.93 -16.06
C SER A 265 -1.25 13.34 -16.43
N LYS A 266 -1.67 14.36 -15.69
CA LYS A 266 -1.28 15.75 -15.91
C LYS A 266 0.21 15.95 -15.64
N LYS A 267 0.74 15.42 -14.55
CA LYS A 267 2.16 15.59 -14.16
C LYS A 267 3.13 14.89 -15.12
N HIS A 268 2.80 13.70 -15.59
CA HIS A 268 3.77 12.86 -16.28
C HIS A 268 3.56 12.71 -17.79
N PHE A 269 2.38 13.05 -18.31
CA PHE A 269 2.06 12.86 -19.73
C PHE A 269 1.60 14.11 -20.45
N ALA A 270 1.54 15.28 -19.79
CA ALA A 270 1.05 16.51 -20.41
C ALA A 270 1.95 16.98 -21.57
N GLU A 271 3.26 17.04 -21.35
CA GLU A 271 4.23 17.50 -22.34
C GLU A 271 4.26 16.65 -23.61
N ALA A 272 4.02 15.36 -23.51
CA ALA A 272 3.98 14.45 -24.65
C ALA A 272 2.65 14.49 -25.43
N GLY A 273 1.69 15.37 -25.06
CA GLY A 273 0.34 15.40 -25.65
C GLY A 273 -0.49 14.13 -25.40
N LYS A 274 0.04 13.18 -24.62
CA LYS A 274 -0.56 11.87 -24.33
C LYS A 274 -1.57 11.92 -23.19
N ASN A 275 -1.66 13.02 -22.46
CA ASN A 275 -2.56 13.19 -21.31
C ASN A 275 -4.04 13.29 -21.74
N LYS A 276 -4.37 13.92 -22.87
CA LYS A 276 -5.76 14.11 -23.32
C LYS A 276 -6.54 12.80 -23.47
N PRO A 277 -6.07 11.79 -24.25
CA PRO A 277 -6.78 10.51 -24.37
C PRO A 277 -6.81 9.74 -23.05
N LEU A 278 -5.76 9.83 -22.23
CA LEU A 278 -5.74 9.19 -20.92
C LEU A 278 -6.72 9.86 -19.96
N SER A 279 -6.77 11.20 -19.92
CA SER A 279 -7.71 11.95 -19.09
C SER A 279 -9.16 11.67 -19.47
N ALA A 280 -9.48 11.58 -20.78
CA ALA A 280 -10.81 11.20 -21.25
C ALA A 280 -11.19 9.77 -20.80
N ALA A 281 -10.27 8.82 -20.89
CA ALA A 281 -10.49 7.46 -20.43
C ALA A 281 -10.71 7.38 -18.91
N ILE A 282 -9.96 8.15 -18.13
CA ILE A 282 -10.10 8.25 -16.67
C ILE A 282 -11.48 8.83 -16.31
N GLU A 283 -11.91 9.90 -16.98
CA GLU A 283 -13.22 10.52 -16.73
C GLU A 283 -14.37 9.58 -17.09
N PHE A 284 -14.30 8.88 -18.23
CA PHE A 284 -15.27 7.85 -18.60
C PHE A 284 -15.35 6.75 -17.54
N ALA A 285 -14.19 6.31 -17.02
CA ALA A 285 -14.14 5.31 -15.95
C ALA A 285 -14.75 5.81 -14.64
N ARG A 286 -14.56 7.09 -14.30
CA ARG A 286 -15.18 7.74 -13.15
C ARG A 286 -16.70 7.70 -13.23
N ILE A 287 -17.25 8.13 -14.37
CA ILE A 287 -18.70 8.13 -14.64
C ILE A 287 -19.27 6.71 -14.52
N THR A 288 -18.65 5.72 -15.17
CA THR A 288 -19.11 4.32 -15.12
C THR A 288 -19.05 3.73 -13.71
N SER A 289 -18.07 4.12 -12.91
CA SER A 289 -17.94 3.69 -11.52
C SER A 289 -19.05 4.30 -10.64
N HIS A 290 -19.42 5.54 -10.86
CA HIS A 290 -20.56 6.16 -10.17
C HIS A 290 -21.89 5.48 -10.53
N VAL A 291 -22.11 5.17 -11.81
CA VAL A 291 -23.31 4.43 -12.26
C VAL A 291 -23.37 3.06 -11.59
N LYS A 292 -22.29 2.28 -11.62
CA LYS A 292 -22.23 0.97 -10.94
C LYS A 292 -22.51 1.07 -9.44
N ARG A 293 -22.02 2.11 -8.77
CA ARG A 293 -22.30 2.37 -7.36
C ARG A 293 -23.78 2.63 -7.09
N LEU A 294 -24.43 3.44 -7.92
CA LEU A 294 -25.85 3.72 -7.81
C LEU A 294 -26.71 2.47 -8.01
N LEU A 295 -26.39 1.66 -9.02
CA LEU A 295 -27.08 0.39 -9.30
C LEU A 295 -26.96 -0.58 -8.13
N ARG A 296 -25.76 -0.70 -7.51
CA ARG A 296 -25.58 -1.55 -6.32
C ARG A 296 -26.41 -1.08 -5.11
N LYS A 297 -26.49 0.24 -4.87
CA LYS A 297 -27.36 0.78 -3.80
C LYS A 297 -28.84 0.47 -4.05
N GLY A 298 -29.30 0.64 -5.29
CA GLY A 298 -30.68 0.29 -5.67
C GLY A 298 -31.01 -1.18 -5.47
N PHE A 299 -30.06 -2.09 -5.76
CA PHE A 299 -30.25 -3.54 -5.57
C PHE A 299 -30.27 -3.97 -4.10
N ILE A 300 -29.51 -3.29 -3.23
CA ILE A 300 -29.54 -3.55 -1.78
C ILE A 300 -30.87 -3.08 -1.18
N ILE A 301 -31.35 -1.89 -1.58
CA ILE A 301 -32.64 -1.35 -1.10
C ILE A 301 -33.82 -2.25 -1.54
N SER A 302 -33.77 -2.88 -2.72
CA SER A 302 -34.83 -3.78 -3.19
C SER A 302 -34.86 -5.12 -2.45
N ARG A 303 -33.74 -5.55 -1.83
CA ARG A 303 -33.67 -6.80 -1.02
C ARG A 303 -34.04 -6.60 0.45
N THR A 304 -34.11 -5.37 0.94
CA THR A 304 -34.44 -5.04 2.33
C THR A 304 -35.88 -4.55 2.51
N LYS A 305 -36.77 -4.73 1.53
CA LYS A 305 -38.19 -4.57 1.78
C LYS A 305 -38.67 -5.73 2.67
N PRO A 306 -39.19 -5.48 3.89
CA PRO A 306 -39.77 -6.53 4.72
C PRO A 306 -41.00 -7.06 3.98
N THR A 307 -41.05 -8.35 3.74
CA THR A 307 -42.33 -9.02 3.54
C THR A 307 -43.03 -9.03 4.89
N ASP A 308 -44.02 -8.17 5.06
CA ASP A 308 -44.99 -8.30 6.12
C ASP A 308 -45.69 -9.67 6.01
N THR A 309 -45.22 -10.62 6.79
CA THR A 309 -46.02 -11.81 7.15
C THR A 309 -46.03 -11.87 8.65
N ALA A 310 -47.21 -11.57 9.18
CA ALA A 310 -47.59 -11.77 10.55
C ALA A 310 -47.23 -13.19 10.99
N VAL A 311 -46.40 -13.34 12.01
CA VAL A 311 -46.26 -14.57 12.77
C VAL A 311 -46.81 -14.33 14.16
N VAL A 312 -47.92 -14.98 14.39
CA VAL A 312 -48.64 -15.15 15.64
C VAL A 312 -47.68 -15.64 16.71
N SER A 313 -47.77 -15.00 17.87
CA SER A 313 -47.08 -15.36 19.11
C SER A 313 -47.57 -16.73 19.62
N THR A 314 -46.62 -17.64 19.83
CA THR A 314 -46.74 -18.69 20.85
C THR A 314 -45.43 -18.80 21.59
N GLN A 315 -45.44 -18.34 22.83
CA GLN A 315 -44.37 -18.61 23.79
C GLN A 315 -44.46 -20.08 24.23
N PRO A 316 -43.38 -20.78 24.43
CA PRO A 316 -43.31 -21.87 25.38
C PRO A 316 -42.64 -21.38 26.68
N GLU A 317 -43.39 -21.56 27.77
CA GLU A 317 -42.89 -21.56 29.14
C GLU A 317 -41.75 -22.58 29.28
N PHE A 318 -40.59 -22.14 29.79
CA PHE A 318 -39.63 -23.03 30.42
C PHE A 318 -39.64 -22.85 31.92
N SER A 319 -40.27 -23.83 32.58
CA SER A 319 -40.15 -24.08 34.01
C SER A 319 -38.79 -24.70 34.33
N ARG A 320 -38.24 -24.21 35.42
CA ARG A 320 -37.15 -24.69 36.26
C ARG A 320 -36.89 -26.21 36.19
N ILE A 321 -35.58 -26.56 35.97
CA ILE A 321 -34.82 -27.42 36.90
C ILE A 321 -33.35 -26.92 36.84
#